data_ba980a1c7f8ec8ee8403f4e361d26b24
#
_entry.id   ba980a1c7f8ec8ee8403f4e361d26b24
#
_cell.length_a   1.000
_cell.length_b   1.000
_cell.length_c   1.000
_cell.angle_alpha   90.00
_cell.angle_beta   90.00
_cell.angle_gamma   90.00
#
_symmetry.space_group_name_H-M   'P 1'
#
loop_
_entity.id
_entity.type
_entity.pdbx_description
1 polymer ?
#
loop_
_entity_poly.entity_id
_entity_poly.type
_entity_poly.pdbx_seq_one_letter_code
_entity_poly.pdbx_strand_id
1 'polypeptide(L)'
;MPSHALKRATLVTLCACVLVAQSMVAAINLLIPQLSSSSLHPTRSEILWTVDAYVIVFAGLLIPAGTLGDRYGRKGALLAGLALFAAGATTSALATVPAVLVTGRGLSGAGAALITPATLSILVRLAAPEHRARAMASWTLAIGLGGLAGNIGGGLVGQFLSWRALFAVMVPLTALLALAVALTTPRTDRSAQSNPDPLGTLLLTAGLVAVLFGIIEGPSYGWGSARILGAFGAGALLVALFSAHALRSRAPLFDPRVFASRTLRATTLGTATGFFGLFSLFYVNSQYLQGVKGYGAALAGVAITPLTVGMALVPRLAARWASHPRPVIGGGLALIGLGLLGASTADTGTPYAVYACWLLVISAGTGLCMPTLTFGVVSALPPHQAGLGSGLGTSAREIGAALGVAVTGTVLAAHPGLPHGMGPALRTVALVVLAATAVVVAGYGDRARTRRAAAGTERVPARAGRP
;
A
#
# COMPACT_ATOMS: atom_id res chain seq x y z
N MET A 1 15.04 -11.20 29.72
CA MET A 1 13.76 -10.46 29.59
C MET A 1 12.68 -11.46 29.22
N PRO A 2 11.53 -11.52 29.87
CA PRO A 2 10.48 -12.47 29.52
C PRO A 2 10.00 -12.15 28.11
N SER A 3 10.12 -13.11 27.19
CA SER A 3 9.58 -13.03 25.84
C SER A 3 8.06 -12.98 25.94
N HIS A 4 7.47 -11.81 25.81
CA HIS A 4 6.01 -11.71 25.64
C HIS A 4 5.66 -12.33 24.27
N ALA A 5 5.30 -13.61 24.29
CA ALA A 5 4.78 -14.29 23.11
C ALA A 5 3.58 -13.52 22.53
N LEU A 6 3.46 -13.44 21.21
CA LEU A 6 2.35 -12.79 20.52
C LEU A 6 1.03 -13.49 20.95
N LYS A 7 0.25 -12.82 21.79
CA LYS A 7 -1.07 -13.30 22.18
C LYS A 7 -2.06 -13.17 21.01
N ARG A 8 -2.98 -14.13 20.89
CA ARG A 8 -4.03 -14.09 19.84
C ARG A 8 -4.82 -12.78 19.86
N ALA A 9 -5.12 -12.25 21.04
CA ALA A 9 -5.81 -10.97 21.20
C ALA A 9 -5.02 -9.81 20.59
N THR A 10 -3.70 -9.73 20.83
CA THR A 10 -2.82 -8.70 20.24
C THR A 10 -2.79 -8.80 18.72
N LEU A 11 -2.65 -10.02 18.17
CA LEU A 11 -2.67 -10.23 16.72
C LEU A 11 -3.97 -9.72 16.10
N VAL A 12 -5.13 -10.11 16.65
CA VAL A 12 -6.45 -9.69 16.16
C VAL A 12 -6.60 -8.17 16.25
N THR A 13 -6.21 -7.56 17.37
CA THR A 13 -6.27 -6.10 17.56
C THR A 13 -5.44 -5.36 16.53
N LEU A 14 -4.18 -5.78 16.29
CA LEU A 14 -3.31 -5.14 15.30
C LEU A 14 -3.83 -5.30 13.87
N CYS A 15 -4.36 -6.49 13.54
CA CYS A 15 -5.02 -6.73 12.25
C CYS A 15 -6.29 -5.88 12.08
N ALA A 16 -7.09 -5.71 13.12
CA ALA A 16 -8.28 -4.87 13.08
C ALA A 16 -7.93 -3.38 12.90
N CYS A 17 -6.85 -2.88 13.51
CA CYS A 17 -6.41 -1.50 13.31
C CYS A 17 -6.06 -1.21 11.83
N VAL A 18 -5.29 -2.10 11.19
CA VAL A 18 -4.93 -1.90 9.78
C VAL A 18 -6.11 -2.12 8.85
N LEU A 19 -7.02 -3.05 9.17
CA LEU A 19 -8.25 -3.28 8.42
C LEU A 19 -9.10 -2.01 8.37
N VAL A 20 -9.31 -1.34 9.52
CA VAL A 20 -10.07 -0.08 9.60
C VAL A 20 -9.40 1.03 8.81
N ALA A 21 -8.08 1.20 8.91
CA ALA A 21 -7.35 2.18 8.13
C ALA A 21 -7.51 1.94 6.62
N GLN A 22 -7.45 0.68 6.16
CA GLN A 22 -7.58 0.34 4.73
C GLN A 22 -9.04 0.42 4.24
N SER A 23 -10.03 0.16 5.09
CA SER A 23 -11.43 0.24 4.68
C SER A 23 -11.84 1.64 4.22
N MET A 24 -11.28 2.69 4.83
CA MET A 24 -11.58 4.08 4.47
C MET A 24 -11.04 4.51 3.12
N VAL A 25 -10.04 3.81 2.58
CA VAL A 25 -9.53 4.04 1.20
C VAL A 25 -10.59 3.64 0.17
N ALA A 26 -11.25 2.51 0.39
CA ALA A 26 -12.22 1.96 -0.56
C ALA A 26 -13.63 2.55 -0.38
N ALA A 27 -14.07 2.72 0.88
CA ALA A 27 -15.44 3.11 1.23
C ALA A 27 -15.88 4.44 0.61
N ILE A 28 -15.00 5.43 0.57
CA ILE A 28 -15.31 6.78 0.11
C ILE A 28 -15.74 6.83 -1.37
N ASN A 29 -15.16 5.96 -2.20
CA ASN A 29 -15.46 5.93 -3.64
C ASN A 29 -16.92 5.59 -3.94
N LEU A 30 -17.56 4.77 -3.10
CA LEU A 30 -18.97 4.42 -3.25
C LEU A 30 -19.92 5.50 -2.78
N LEU A 31 -19.44 6.49 -2.02
CA LEU A 31 -20.21 7.63 -1.53
C LEU A 31 -20.12 8.85 -2.45
N ILE A 32 -19.32 8.81 -3.52
CA ILE A 32 -19.19 9.94 -4.46
C ILE A 32 -20.55 10.43 -4.98
N PRO A 33 -21.49 9.58 -5.44
CA PRO A 33 -22.79 10.05 -5.90
C PRO A 33 -23.56 10.78 -4.81
N GLN A 34 -23.54 10.28 -3.57
CA GLN A 34 -24.23 10.87 -2.44
C GLN A 34 -23.59 12.19 -2.00
N LEU A 35 -22.26 12.29 -2.08
CA LEU A 35 -21.53 13.53 -1.81
C LEU A 35 -21.84 14.59 -2.85
N SER A 36 -21.89 14.22 -4.14
CA SER A 36 -22.19 15.14 -5.24
C SER A 36 -23.59 15.77 -5.10
N SER A 37 -24.57 15.03 -4.56
CA SER A 37 -25.95 15.50 -4.32
C SER A 37 -26.17 16.03 -2.91
N SER A 38 -25.12 16.12 -2.08
CA SER A 38 -25.25 16.56 -0.69
C SER A 38 -25.40 18.07 -0.53
N SER A 39 -25.84 18.49 0.66
CA SER A 39 -25.93 19.90 1.04
C SER A 39 -24.58 20.66 1.05
N LEU A 40 -23.47 19.96 0.90
CA LEU A 40 -22.14 20.58 0.76
C LEU A 40 -21.94 21.24 -0.61
N HIS A 41 -22.72 20.82 -1.63
CA HIS A 41 -22.58 21.27 -3.02
C HIS A 41 -21.11 21.29 -3.52
N PRO A 42 -20.35 20.18 -3.33
CA PRO A 42 -18.94 20.16 -3.68
C PRO A 42 -18.75 20.25 -5.20
N THR A 43 -17.75 21.00 -5.62
CA THR A 43 -17.27 20.99 -7.00
C THR A 43 -16.62 19.64 -7.33
N ARG A 44 -16.49 19.33 -8.63
CA ARG A 44 -15.81 18.10 -9.07
C ARG A 44 -14.38 17.98 -8.49
N SER A 45 -13.64 19.07 -8.42
CA SER A 45 -12.30 19.10 -7.83
C SER A 45 -12.33 18.79 -6.34
N GLU A 46 -13.27 19.34 -5.57
CA GLU A 46 -13.39 19.08 -4.13
C GLU A 46 -13.77 17.63 -3.83
N ILE A 47 -14.56 16.99 -4.71
CA ILE A 47 -14.84 15.55 -4.62
C ILE A 47 -13.57 14.74 -4.80
N LEU A 48 -12.77 15.04 -5.82
CA LEU A 48 -11.48 14.38 -6.04
C LEU A 48 -10.56 14.57 -4.84
N TRP A 49 -10.43 15.80 -4.33
CA TRP A 49 -9.64 16.08 -3.13
C TRP A 49 -10.16 15.35 -1.88
N THR A 50 -11.47 15.13 -1.76
CA THR A 50 -12.03 14.33 -0.65
C THR A 50 -11.54 12.88 -0.70
N VAL A 51 -11.35 12.31 -1.88
CA VAL A 51 -10.77 10.97 -2.03
C VAL A 51 -9.27 11.01 -1.83
N ASP A 52 -8.59 11.91 -2.52
CA ASP A 52 -7.12 11.88 -2.70
C ASP A 52 -6.35 12.42 -1.51
N ALA A 53 -6.91 13.38 -0.74
CA ALA A 53 -6.25 13.95 0.44
C ALA A 53 -5.84 12.87 1.46
N TYR A 54 -6.68 11.86 1.66
CA TYR A 54 -6.34 10.73 2.52
C TYR A 54 -5.13 9.96 1.99
N VAL A 55 -5.16 9.59 0.71
CA VAL A 55 -4.12 8.76 0.08
C VAL A 55 -2.79 9.50 -0.01
N ILE A 56 -2.82 10.77 -0.41
CA ILE A 56 -1.62 11.62 -0.52
C ILE A 56 -0.94 11.77 0.84
N VAL A 57 -1.70 12.14 1.88
CA VAL A 57 -1.15 12.34 3.23
C VAL A 57 -0.71 11.00 3.82
N PHE A 58 -1.50 9.95 3.66
CA PHE A 58 -1.17 8.61 4.10
C PHE A 58 0.16 8.13 3.51
N ALA A 59 0.30 8.17 2.18
CA ALA A 59 1.50 7.68 1.50
C ALA A 59 2.73 8.59 1.77
N GLY A 60 2.53 9.91 1.79
CA GLY A 60 3.60 10.88 2.05
C GLY A 60 4.20 10.77 3.46
N LEU A 61 3.37 10.44 4.46
CA LEU A 61 3.81 10.33 5.87
C LEU A 61 4.25 8.91 6.28
N LEU A 62 4.10 7.88 5.44
CA LEU A 62 4.40 6.49 5.82
C LEU A 62 5.83 6.28 6.31
N ILE A 63 6.82 6.85 5.61
CA ILE A 63 8.24 6.70 5.97
C ILE A 63 8.55 7.47 7.25
N PRO A 64 8.19 8.76 7.38
CA PRO A 64 8.33 9.50 8.63
C PRO A 64 7.61 8.83 9.81
N ALA A 65 6.40 8.35 9.62
CA ALA A 65 5.62 7.66 10.65
C ALA A 65 6.29 6.37 11.15
N GLY A 66 6.91 5.62 10.24
CA GLY A 66 7.71 4.44 10.57
C GLY A 66 8.89 4.79 11.49
N THR A 67 9.64 5.82 11.15
CA THR A 67 10.80 6.30 11.96
C THR A 67 10.36 6.92 13.29
N LEU A 68 9.23 7.63 13.30
CA LEU A 68 8.65 8.20 14.53
C LEU A 68 8.28 7.08 15.52
N GLY A 69 7.67 5.99 15.01
CA GLY A 69 7.33 4.81 15.80
C GLY A 69 8.55 4.12 16.40
N ASP A 70 9.65 4.04 15.66
CA ASP A 70 10.92 3.49 16.14
C ASP A 70 11.54 4.31 17.27
N ARG A 71 11.37 5.63 17.22
CA ARG A 71 11.93 6.58 18.20
C ARG A 71 11.10 6.72 19.46
N TYR A 72 9.80 7.01 19.32
CA TYR A 72 8.91 7.34 20.45
C TYR A 72 8.21 6.14 21.06
N GLY A 73 8.42 4.96 20.46
CA GLY A 73 7.77 3.72 20.84
C GLY A 73 6.54 3.43 19.97
N ARG A 74 6.51 2.24 19.43
CA ARG A 74 5.51 1.81 18.43
C ARG A 74 4.09 1.76 18.96
N LYS A 75 3.91 1.38 20.24
CA LYS A 75 2.59 1.43 20.89
C LYS A 75 2.09 2.88 21.00
N GLY A 76 2.97 3.82 21.38
CA GLY A 76 2.63 5.24 21.46
C GLY A 76 2.24 5.80 20.08
N ALA A 77 3.03 5.48 19.05
CA ALA A 77 2.74 5.90 17.68
C ALA A 77 1.40 5.31 17.17
N LEU A 78 1.10 4.05 17.49
CA LEU A 78 -0.19 3.42 17.13
C LEU A 78 -1.37 4.12 17.81
N LEU A 79 -1.27 4.41 19.11
CA LEU A 79 -2.32 5.13 19.85
C LEU A 79 -2.51 6.56 19.34
N ALA A 80 -1.42 7.28 19.07
CA ALA A 80 -1.47 8.61 18.45
C ALA A 80 -2.11 8.55 17.05
N GLY A 81 -1.78 7.51 16.26
CA GLY A 81 -2.40 7.26 14.95
C GLY A 81 -3.90 7.04 15.04
N LEU A 82 -4.36 6.22 15.99
CA LEU A 82 -5.79 5.98 16.22
C LEU A 82 -6.53 7.24 16.68
N ALA A 83 -5.91 8.02 17.57
CA ALA A 83 -6.47 9.30 18.03
C ALA A 83 -6.59 10.32 16.88
N LEU A 84 -5.54 10.44 16.04
CA LEU A 84 -5.55 11.33 14.89
C LEU A 84 -6.56 10.89 13.82
N PHE A 85 -6.69 9.57 13.62
CA PHE A 85 -7.71 9.00 12.73
C PHE A 85 -9.13 9.30 13.22
N ALA A 86 -9.39 9.12 14.53
CA ALA A 86 -10.66 9.47 15.15
C ALA A 86 -10.96 10.97 15.02
N ALA A 87 -9.98 11.84 15.26
CA ALA A 87 -10.12 13.29 15.09
C ALA A 87 -10.47 13.65 13.64
N GLY A 88 -9.78 13.05 12.66
CA GLY A 88 -10.07 13.25 11.24
C GLY A 88 -11.48 12.73 10.85
N ALA A 89 -11.88 11.58 11.38
CA ALA A 89 -13.22 11.04 11.17
C ALA A 89 -14.31 11.96 11.78
N THR A 90 -14.08 12.47 12.98
CA THR A 90 -14.98 13.45 13.62
C THR A 90 -15.10 14.73 12.80
N THR A 91 -13.97 15.29 12.36
CA THR A 91 -13.93 16.47 11.48
C THR A 91 -14.70 16.24 10.19
N SER A 92 -14.54 15.07 9.57
CA SER A 92 -15.26 14.69 8.35
C SER A 92 -16.76 14.53 8.58
N ALA A 93 -17.17 13.89 9.69
CA ALA A 93 -18.59 13.69 10.04
C ALA A 93 -19.34 15.01 10.28
N LEU A 94 -18.65 15.98 10.88
CA LEU A 94 -19.19 17.30 11.23
C LEU A 94 -18.97 18.36 10.12
N ALA A 95 -18.45 17.96 8.95
CA ALA A 95 -18.14 18.91 7.87
C ALA A 95 -19.41 19.63 7.37
N THR A 96 -19.34 20.95 7.36
CA THR A 96 -20.38 21.86 6.83
C THR A 96 -20.00 22.46 5.48
N VAL A 97 -18.70 22.40 5.12
CA VAL A 97 -18.14 22.84 3.84
C VAL A 97 -17.13 21.81 3.33
N PRO A 98 -16.93 21.69 2.01
CA PRO A 98 -16.02 20.68 1.42
C PRO A 98 -14.58 20.75 1.98
N ALA A 99 -14.06 21.95 2.22
CA ALA A 99 -12.70 22.13 2.75
C ALA A 99 -12.48 21.46 4.11
N VAL A 100 -13.51 21.47 5.00
CA VAL A 100 -13.46 20.78 6.31
C VAL A 100 -13.45 19.26 6.10
N LEU A 101 -14.22 18.75 5.14
CA LEU A 101 -14.23 17.33 4.79
C LEU A 101 -12.85 16.89 4.27
N VAL A 102 -12.26 17.63 3.34
CA VAL A 102 -10.90 17.38 2.81
C VAL A 102 -9.85 17.40 3.93
N THR A 103 -9.93 18.38 4.85
CA THR A 103 -9.03 18.46 6.01
C THR A 103 -9.18 17.24 6.91
N GLY A 104 -10.40 16.81 7.22
CA GLY A 104 -10.68 15.61 8.01
C GLY A 104 -10.13 14.34 7.33
N ARG A 105 -10.23 14.26 6.02
CA ARG A 105 -9.63 13.18 5.24
C ARG A 105 -8.11 13.16 5.35
N GLY A 106 -7.46 14.33 5.23
CA GLY A 106 -6.01 14.46 5.42
C GLY A 106 -5.57 14.03 6.83
N LEU A 107 -6.29 14.47 7.89
CA LEU A 107 -6.03 14.04 9.27
C LEU A 107 -6.18 12.52 9.45
N SER A 108 -7.24 11.92 8.88
CA SER A 108 -7.42 10.47 8.92
C SER A 108 -6.30 9.75 8.17
N GLY A 109 -5.83 10.29 7.05
CA GLY A 109 -4.67 9.79 6.30
C GLY A 109 -3.37 9.81 7.11
N ALA A 110 -3.11 10.90 7.84
CA ALA A 110 -1.97 11.02 8.76
C ALA A 110 -2.06 10.00 9.91
N GLY A 111 -3.26 9.78 10.46
CA GLY A 111 -3.52 8.72 11.44
C GLY A 111 -3.21 7.32 10.89
N ALA A 112 -3.69 7.01 9.70
CA ALA A 112 -3.44 5.74 9.02
C ALA A 112 -1.94 5.51 8.74
N ALA A 113 -1.20 6.58 8.41
CA ALA A 113 0.25 6.53 8.21
C ALA A 113 1.01 6.09 9.47
N LEU A 114 0.54 6.46 10.66
CA LEU A 114 1.10 5.99 11.93
C LEU A 114 0.64 4.56 12.27
N ILE A 115 -0.61 4.20 12.00
CA ILE A 115 -1.19 2.89 12.31
C ILE A 115 -0.47 1.78 11.54
N THR A 116 -0.29 1.95 10.22
CA THR A 116 0.15 0.88 9.32
C THR A 116 1.55 0.35 9.65
N PRO A 117 2.62 1.17 9.70
CA PRO A 117 3.95 0.68 10.04
C PRO A 117 4.08 0.26 11.50
N ALA A 118 3.35 0.93 12.43
CA ALA A 118 3.40 0.57 13.85
C ALA A 118 2.82 -0.83 14.08
N THR A 119 1.67 -1.17 13.47
CA THR A 119 1.05 -2.50 13.61
C THR A 119 1.95 -3.60 13.08
N LEU A 120 2.50 -3.47 11.86
CA LEU A 120 3.41 -4.46 11.28
C LEU A 120 4.66 -4.64 12.14
N SER A 121 5.21 -3.55 12.59
CA SER A 121 6.45 -3.53 13.37
C SER A 121 6.30 -4.17 14.76
N ILE A 122 5.19 -3.90 15.46
CA ILE A 122 4.85 -4.57 16.73
C ILE A 122 4.66 -6.07 16.50
N LEU A 123 3.94 -6.43 15.44
CA LEU A 123 3.63 -7.81 15.10
C LEU A 123 4.90 -8.62 14.82
N VAL A 124 5.83 -8.11 14.01
CA VAL A 124 7.10 -8.77 13.68
C VAL A 124 8.01 -8.93 14.90
N ARG A 125 8.00 -7.96 15.83
CA ARG A 125 8.79 -8.04 17.08
C ARG A 125 8.24 -9.05 18.10
N LEU A 126 6.91 -9.13 18.23
CA LEU A 126 6.26 -10.01 19.20
C LEU A 126 6.14 -11.45 18.69
N ALA A 127 6.13 -11.65 17.38
CA ALA A 127 6.06 -12.98 16.78
C ALA A 127 7.39 -13.72 16.93
N ALA A 128 7.34 -14.95 17.45
CA ALA A 128 8.48 -15.86 17.45
C ALA A 128 8.96 -16.10 15.99
N PRO A 129 10.26 -16.30 15.76
CA PRO A 129 10.84 -16.42 14.41
C PRO A 129 10.07 -17.36 13.48
N GLU A 130 9.67 -18.52 13.99
CA GLU A 130 8.89 -19.55 13.29
C GLU A 130 7.45 -19.13 12.96
N HIS A 131 6.91 -18.15 13.66
CA HIS A 131 5.54 -17.67 13.48
C HIS A 131 5.44 -16.33 12.75
N ARG A 132 6.56 -15.65 12.50
CA ARG A 132 6.59 -14.34 11.83
C ARG A 132 5.94 -14.35 10.45
N ALA A 133 6.23 -15.35 9.63
CA ALA A 133 5.64 -15.46 8.30
C ALA A 133 4.10 -15.58 8.36
N ARG A 134 3.58 -16.38 9.31
CA ARG A 134 2.13 -16.53 9.51
C ARG A 134 1.49 -15.26 10.03
N ALA A 135 2.15 -14.56 10.94
CA ALA A 135 1.67 -13.28 11.48
C ALA A 135 1.62 -12.19 10.39
N MET A 136 2.66 -12.10 9.55
CA MET A 136 2.70 -11.20 8.39
C MET A 136 1.62 -11.54 7.36
N ALA A 137 1.38 -12.82 7.09
CA ALA A 137 0.30 -13.25 6.20
C ALA A 137 -1.09 -12.84 6.75
N SER A 138 -1.32 -12.95 8.07
CA SER A 138 -2.56 -12.49 8.70
C SER A 138 -2.73 -10.98 8.59
N TRP A 139 -1.65 -10.22 8.74
CA TRP A 139 -1.67 -8.76 8.57
C TRP A 139 -1.95 -8.35 7.12
N THR A 140 -1.32 -9.01 6.16
CA THR A 140 -1.58 -8.77 4.71
C THR A 140 -3.02 -9.12 4.34
N LEU A 141 -3.55 -10.23 4.89
CA LEU A 141 -4.96 -10.59 4.73
C LEU A 141 -5.89 -9.51 5.30
N ALA A 142 -5.56 -8.95 6.47
CA ALA A 142 -6.35 -7.89 7.08
C ALA A 142 -6.40 -6.61 6.20
N ILE A 143 -5.31 -6.28 5.50
CA ILE A 143 -5.31 -5.20 4.50
C ILE A 143 -6.31 -5.49 3.38
N GLY A 144 -6.26 -6.69 2.80
CA GLY A 144 -7.18 -7.08 1.72
C GLY A 144 -8.65 -7.10 2.18
N LEU A 145 -8.91 -7.67 3.36
CA LEU A 145 -10.23 -7.65 3.98
C LEU A 145 -10.70 -6.24 4.31
N GLY A 146 -9.78 -5.31 4.63
CA GLY A 146 -10.09 -3.90 4.83
C GLY A 146 -10.67 -3.26 3.58
N GLY A 147 -10.07 -3.49 2.42
CA GLY A 147 -10.61 -3.02 1.14
C GLY A 147 -12.01 -3.58 0.85
N LEU A 148 -12.20 -4.87 1.07
CA LEU A 148 -13.51 -5.53 0.91
C LEU A 148 -14.56 -4.96 1.89
N ALA A 149 -14.20 -4.85 3.17
CA ALA A 149 -15.08 -4.30 4.20
C ALA A 149 -15.43 -2.83 3.91
N GLY A 150 -14.48 -2.06 3.37
CA GLY A 150 -14.70 -0.70 2.91
C GLY A 150 -15.72 -0.62 1.78
N ASN A 151 -15.57 -1.46 0.77
CA ASN A 151 -16.53 -1.51 -0.34
C ASN A 151 -17.93 -1.92 0.13
N ILE A 152 -18.05 -2.98 0.92
CA ILE A 152 -19.34 -3.44 1.45
C ILE A 152 -19.93 -2.37 2.39
N GLY A 153 -19.15 -1.90 3.36
CA GLY A 153 -19.60 -0.92 4.34
C GLY A 153 -19.95 0.44 3.68
N GLY A 154 -19.10 0.92 2.75
CA GLY A 154 -19.39 2.14 1.98
C GLY A 154 -20.64 2.00 1.12
N GLY A 155 -20.84 0.84 0.48
CA GLY A 155 -22.05 0.55 -0.29
C GLY A 155 -23.31 0.52 0.56
N LEU A 156 -23.28 -0.14 1.73
CA LEU A 156 -24.41 -0.18 2.67
C LEU A 156 -24.74 1.22 3.22
N VAL A 157 -23.70 1.96 3.62
CA VAL A 157 -23.90 3.35 4.09
C VAL A 157 -24.46 4.22 2.97
N GLY A 158 -23.92 4.10 1.75
CA GLY A 158 -24.42 4.88 0.60
C GLY A 158 -25.85 4.55 0.20
N GLN A 159 -26.33 3.33 0.50
CA GLN A 159 -27.69 2.91 0.16
C GLN A 159 -28.72 3.24 1.25
N PHE A 160 -28.36 3.09 2.53
CA PHE A 160 -29.30 3.14 3.65
C PHE A 160 -29.11 4.30 4.61
N LEU A 161 -27.96 4.97 4.58
CA LEU A 161 -27.57 6.00 5.54
C LEU A 161 -27.01 7.23 4.83
N SER A 162 -26.73 8.28 5.59
CA SER A 162 -25.99 9.45 5.10
C SER A 162 -24.50 9.16 5.01
N TRP A 163 -23.81 9.78 4.04
CA TRP A 163 -22.36 9.71 3.92
C TRP A 163 -21.61 10.07 5.23
N ARG A 164 -22.21 10.93 6.06
CA ARG A 164 -21.68 11.28 7.39
C ARG A 164 -21.59 10.08 8.33
N ALA A 165 -22.50 9.11 8.18
CA ALA A 165 -22.53 7.92 9.02
C ALA A 165 -21.28 7.07 8.84
N LEU A 166 -20.67 7.03 7.64
CA LEU A 166 -19.40 6.34 7.43
C LEU A 166 -18.32 6.84 8.39
N PHE A 167 -18.19 8.15 8.49
CA PHE A 167 -17.20 8.77 9.37
C PHE A 167 -17.60 8.68 10.84
N ALA A 168 -18.88 8.89 11.16
CA ALA A 168 -19.37 8.81 12.54
C ALA A 168 -19.14 7.43 13.19
N VAL A 169 -19.34 6.34 12.44
CA VAL A 169 -19.07 4.96 12.91
C VAL A 169 -17.58 4.71 13.18
N MET A 170 -16.70 5.38 12.44
CA MET A 170 -15.25 5.21 12.65
C MET A 170 -14.77 5.76 14.00
N VAL A 171 -15.47 6.75 14.58
CA VAL A 171 -15.07 7.37 15.86
C VAL A 171 -15.15 6.35 17.01
N PRO A 172 -16.30 5.73 17.33
CA PRO A 172 -16.36 4.72 18.40
C PRO A 172 -15.53 3.49 18.07
N LEU A 173 -15.44 3.09 16.80
CA LEU A 173 -14.64 1.93 16.38
C LEU A 173 -13.15 2.14 16.67
N THR A 174 -12.60 3.29 16.31
CA THR A 174 -11.19 3.62 16.60
C THR A 174 -10.94 3.84 18.09
N ALA A 175 -11.89 4.36 18.84
CA ALA A 175 -11.79 4.46 20.31
C ALA A 175 -11.73 3.06 20.96
N LEU A 176 -12.58 2.13 20.53
CA LEU A 176 -12.54 0.73 20.99
C LEU A 176 -11.20 0.05 20.62
N LEU A 177 -10.70 0.29 19.42
CA LEU A 177 -9.38 -0.23 19.00
C LEU A 177 -8.25 0.38 19.82
N ALA A 178 -8.30 1.67 20.14
CA ALA A 178 -7.31 2.32 21.00
C ALA A 178 -7.31 1.72 22.42
N LEU A 179 -8.49 1.46 22.97
CA LEU A 179 -8.65 0.75 24.26
C LEU A 179 -8.08 -0.68 24.16
N ALA A 180 -8.44 -1.43 23.11
CA ALA A 180 -7.92 -2.78 22.89
C ALA A 180 -6.38 -2.80 22.78
N VAL A 181 -5.78 -1.85 22.02
CA VAL A 181 -4.33 -1.68 21.93
C VAL A 181 -3.73 -1.35 23.30
N ALA A 182 -4.35 -0.46 24.07
CA ALA A 182 -3.88 -0.10 25.40
C ALA A 182 -3.81 -1.31 26.33
N LEU A 183 -4.81 -2.20 26.27
CA LEU A 183 -4.93 -3.37 27.13
C LEU A 183 -4.11 -4.59 26.67
N THR A 184 -4.05 -4.83 25.35
CA THR A 184 -3.50 -6.09 24.82
C THR A 184 -2.06 -5.97 24.33
N THR A 185 -1.60 -4.78 23.98
CA THR A 185 -0.26 -4.57 23.40
C THR A 185 0.73 -4.15 24.48
N PRO A 186 1.84 -4.88 24.66
CA PRO A 186 2.87 -4.48 25.63
C PRO A 186 3.54 -3.17 25.21
N ARG A 187 4.12 -2.47 26.17
CA ARG A 187 4.97 -1.31 25.89
C ARG A 187 6.16 -1.77 25.07
N THR A 188 6.44 -1.07 23.99
CA THR A 188 7.60 -1.33 23.14
C THR A 188 8.71 -0.37 23.53
N ASP A 189 9.93 -0.91 23.69
CA ASP A 189 11.09 -0.11 24.05
C ASP A 189 11.36 0.97 23.00
N ARG A 190 11.73 2.14 23.47
CA ARG A 190 12.19 3.25 22.64
C ARG A 190 13.59 2.94 22.14
N SER A 191 13.87 3.20 20.88
CA SER A 191 15.24 3.13 20.39
C SER A 191 15.96 4.40 20.84
N ALA A 192 16.92 4.26 21.77
CA ALA A 192 17.70 5.38 22.29
C ALA A 192 18.60 6.05 21.24
N GLN A 193 18.70 5.49 20.03
CA GLN A 193 19.72 5.85 19.03
C GLN A 193 19.23 6.75 17.88
N SER A 194 17.97 7.20 17.85
CA SER A 194 17.53 8.06 16.74
C SER A 194 17.36 9.53 17.18
N ASN A 195 18.32 10.38 16.80
CA ASN A 195 18.13 11.83 16.83
C ASN A 195 17.06 12.22 15.79
N PRO A 196 16.17 13.22 16.07
CA PRO A 196 15.21 13.66 15.09
C PRO A 196 15.95 14.31 13.92
N ASP A 197 15.47 13.99 12.71
CA ASP A 197 15.85 14.72 11.52
C ASP A 197 14.58 15.44 10.98
N PRO A 198 14.19 16.58 11.58
CA PRO A 198 12.98 17.26 11.18
C PRO A 198 13.08 17.82 9.76
N LEU A 199 14.28 18.27 9.36
CA LEU A 199 14.49 18.77 8.00
C LEU A 199 14.41 17.65 6.96
N GLY A 200 15.08 16.53 7.20
CA GLY A 200 14.97 15.37 6.31
C GLY A 200 13.54 14.84 6.25
N THR A 201 12.83 14.80 7.37
CA THR A 201 11.41 14.42 7.43
C THR A 201 10.55 15.36 6.55
N LEU A 202 10.73 16.67 6.71
CA LEU A 202 9.97 17.66 5.93
C LEU A 202 10.26 17.56 4.43
N LEU A 203 11.54 17.49 4.05
CA LEU A 203 11.96 17.41 2.66
C LEU A 203 11.43 16.16 1.96
N LEU A 204 11.55 15.00 2.62
CA LEU A 204 11.06 13.74 2.06
C LEU A 204 9.54 13.72 1.94
N THR A 205 8.83 14.14 3.01
CA THR A 205 7.36 14.17 3.01
C THR A 205 6.83 15.11 1.94
N ALA A 206 7.34 16.35 1.90
CA ALA A 206 6.93 17.33 0.90
C ALA A 206 7.25 16.86 -0.52
N GLY A 207 8.41 16.23 -0.72
CA GLY A 207 8.80 15.65 -2.01
C GLY A 207 7.86 14.52 -2.46
N LEU A 208 7.52 13.59 -1.56
CA LEU A 208 6.58 12.50 -1.86
C LEU A 208 5.16 13.02 -2.12
N VAL A 209 4.70 13.99 -1.32
CA VAL A 209 3.39 14.64 -1.52
C VAL A 209 3.34 15.34 -2.89
N ALA A 210 4.38 16.06 -3.29
CA ALA A 210 4.44 16.72 -4.59
C ALA A 210 4.42 15.72 -5.75
N VAL A 211 5.17 14.61 -5.66
CA VAL A 211 5.15 13.55 -6.67
C VAL A 211 3.77 12.90 -6.76
N LEU A 212 3.17 12.54 -5.62
CA LEU A 212 1.84 11.92 -5.57
C LEU A 212 0.76 12.86 -6.10
N PHE A 213 0.83 14.16 -5.76
CA PHE A 213 -0.04 15.18 -6.35
C PHE A 213 0.06 15.18 -7.87
N GLY A 214 1.29 15.21 -8.42
CA GLY A 214 1.51 15.16 -9.86
C GLY A 214 0.94 13.89 -10.53
N ILE A 215 1.07 12.74 -9.86
CA ILE A 215 0.54 11.46 -10.35
C ILE A 215 -0.99 11.45 -10.34
N ILE A 216 -1.61 11.84 -9.23
CA ILE A 216 -3.06 11.74 -9.02
C ILE A 216 -3.80 12.78 -9.87
N GLU A 217 -3.28 14.00 -9.93
CA GLU A 217 -3.91 15.11 -10.63
C GLU A 217 -3.51 15.19 -12.13
N GLY A 218 -2.52 14.42 -12.55
CA GLY A 218 -2.05 14.37 -13.93
C GLY A 218 -3.15 14.15 -14.97
N PRO A 219 -4.06 13.17 -14.79
CA PRO A 219 -5.18 12.95 -15.71
C PRO A 219 -6.17 14.12 -15.77
N SER A 220 -6.36 14.86 -14.66
CA SER A 220 -7.33 15.95 -14.55
C SER A 220 -6.83 17.26 -15.13
N TYR A 221 -5.57 17.62 -14.85
CA TYR A 221 -4.95 18.87 -15.32
C TYR A 221 -4.14 18.72 -16.60
N GLY A 222 -3.92 17.48 -17.07
CA GLY A 222 -3.04 17.17 -18.21
C GLY A 222 -1.58 17.03 -17.78
N TRP A 223 -0.96 15.95 -18.22
CA TRP A 223 0.43 15.59 -17.85
C TRP A 223 1.48 16.65 -18.25
N GLY A 224 1.23 17.41 -19.32
CA GLY A 224 2.09 18.49 -19.80
C GLY A 224 1.82 19.86 -19.18
N SER A 225 0.88 20.00 -18.26
CA SER A 225 0.56 21.30 -17.65
C SER A 225 1.70 21.79 -16.75
N ALA A 226 1.90 23.09 -16.69
CA ALA A 226 2.92 23.71 -15.83
C ALA A 226 2.74 23.33 -14.35
N ARG A 227 1.51 23.13 -13.90
CA ARG A 227 1.18 22.68 -12.54
C ARG A 227 1.73 21.29 -12.26
N ILE A 228 1.51 20.33 -13.16
CA ILE A 228 1.94 18.94 -13.00
C ILE A 228 3.44 18.81 -13.17
N LEU A 229 4.01 19.43 -14.19
CA LEU A 229 5.47 19.47 -14.39
C LEU A 229 6.17 20.17 -13.22
N GLY A 230 5.59 21.27 -12.71
CA GLY A 230 6.06 21.94 -11.50
C GLY A 230 6.02 21.06 -10.25
N ALA A 231 4.96 20.27 -10.09
CA ALA A 231 4.83 19.32 -8.97
C ALA A 231 5.90 18.22 -9.06
N PHE A 232 6.13 17.64 -10.24
CA PHE A 232 7.21 16.66 -10.42
C PHE A 232 8.60 17.28 -10.24
N GLY A 233 8.82 18.48 -10.76
CA GLY A 233 10.09 19.22 -10.58
C GLY A 233 10.36 19.54 -9.12
N ALA A 234 9.37 20.06 -8.40
CA ALA A 234 9.46 20.32 -6.96
C ALA A 234 9.68 19.02 -6.17
N GLY A 235 8.95 17.95 -6.50
CA GLY A 235 9.11 16.64 -5.87
C GLY A 235 10.51 16.07 -6.07
N ALA A 236 11.03 16.08 -7.29
CA ALA A 236 12.38 15.62 -7.61
C ALA A 236 13.46 16.47 -6.89
N LEU A 237 13.31 17.78 -6.87
CA LEU A 237 14.22 18.69 -6.15
C LEU A 237 14.22 18.41 -4.65
N LEU A 238 13.04 18.28 -4.04
CA LEU A 238 12.92 18.03 -2.60
C LEU A 238 13.51 16.67 -2.20
N VAL A 239 13.30 15.62 -3.00
CA VAL A 239 13.93 14.30 -2.78
C VAL A 239 15.45 14.36 -3.00
N ALA A 240 15.93 15.13 -3.97
CA ALA A 240 17.36 15.36 -4.14
C ALA A 240 17.99 16.13 -2.97
N LEU A 241 17.31 17.17 -2.49
CA LEU A 241 17.73 17.94 -1.29
C LEU A 241 17.72 17.06 -0.04
N PHE A 242 16.68 16.22 0.13
CA PHE A 242 16.66 15.21 1.19
C PHE A 242 17.89 14.27 1.10
N SER A 243 18.19 13.76 -0.10
CA SER A 243 19.31 12.85 -0.30
C SER A 243 20.65 13.52 0.00
N ALA A 244 20.84 14.77 -0.45
CA ALA A 244 22.03 15.56 -0.17
C ALA A 244 22.18 15.88 1.34
N HIS A 245 21.06 16.22 2.00
CA HIS A 245 21.02 16.45 3.45
C HIS A 245 21.35 15.16 4.21
N ALA A 246 20.69 14.06 3.87
CA ALA A 246 20.86 12.77 4.54
C ALA A 246 22.29 12.22 4.42
N LEU A 247 22.97 12.44 3.28
CA LEU A 247 24.35 12.01 3.07
C LEU A 247 25.37 12.85 3.87
N ARG A 248 25.01 14.05 4.32
CA ARG A 248 25.84 14.97 5.13
C ARG A 248 25.49 14.94 6.61
N SER A 249 24.28 14.53 6.95
CA SER A 249 23.80 14.49 8.34
C SER A 249 24.46 13.36 9.12
N ARG A 250 24.80 13.65 10.40
CA ARG A 250 25.29 12.61 11.33
C ARG A 250 24.23 11.64 11.80
N ALA A 251 22.96 12.04 11.74
CA ALA A 251 21.82 11.25 12.15
C ALA A 251 20.64 11.49 11.19
N PRO A 252 20.73 11.01 9.94
CA PRO A 252 19.67 11.23 8.96
C PRO A 252 18.43 10.42 9.32
N LEU A 253 17.26 10.82 8.74
CA LEU A 253 16.01 10.07 8.83
C LEU A 253 16.22 8.60 8.39
N PHE A 254 16.89 8.41 7.26
CA PHE A 254 17.53 7.16 6.83
C PHE A 254 18.65 7.45 5.83
N ASP A 255 19.58 6.52 5.69
CA ASP A 255 20.66 6.65 4.71
C ASP A 255 20.18 6.23 3.30
N PRO A 256 20.16 7.12 2.30
CA PRO A 256 19.78 6.78 0.92
C PRO A 256 20.61 5.64 0.30
N ARG A 257 21.79 5.37 0.83
CA ARG A 257 22.67 4.26 0.39
C ARG A 257 22.02 2.88 0.57
N VAL A 258 20.96 2.75 1.38
CA VAL A 258 20.18 1.50 1.47
C VAL A 258 19.68 1.05 0.10
N PHE A 259 19.40 1.98 -0.81
CA PHE A 259 19.03 1.68 -2.21
C PHE A 259 20.19 1.17 -3.07
N ALA A 260 21.44 1.12 -2.58
CA ALA A 260 22.51 0.39 -3.25
C ALA A 260 22.25 -1.14 -3.27
N SER A 261 21.45 -1.64 -2.32
CA SER A 261 21.01 -3.04 -2.29
C SER A 261 20.17 -3.40 -3.51
N ARG A 262 20.65 -4.32 -4.34
CA ARG A 262 19.90 -4.84 -5.50
C ARG A 262 18.59 -5.48 -5.08
N THR A 263 18.59 -6.22 -3.97
CA THR A 263 17.40 -6.87 -3.43
C THR A 263 16.35 -5.83 -3.02
N LEU A 264 16.75 -4.75 -2.30
CA LEU A 264 15.82 -3.69 -1.89
C LEU A 264 15.19 -3.01 -3.11
N ARG A 265 15.99 -2.62 -4.10
CA ARG A 265 15.49 -2.00 -5.34
C ARG A 265 14.51 -2.90 -6.08
N ALA A 266 14.88 -4.18 -6.28
CA ALA A 266 14.04 -5.13 -6.99
C ALA A 266 12.72 -5.41 -6.25
N THR A 267 12.75 -5.59 -4.92
CA THR A 267 11.55 -5.86 -4.14
C THR A 267 10.64 -4.63 -4.02
N THR A 268 11.21 -3.43 -3.89
CA THR A 268 10.45 -2.18 -3.87
C THR A 268 9.77 -1.93 -5.24
N LEU A 269 10.53 -2.07 -6.34
CA LEU A 269 9.97 -1.95 -7.70
C LEU A 269 8.91 -3.04 -7.95
N GLY A 270 9.17 -4.29 -7.56
CA GLY A 270 8.21 -5.39 -7.69
C GLY A 270 6.91 -5.13 -6.93
N THR A 271 7.01 -4.56 -5.72
CA THR A 271 5.84 -4.16 -4.93
C THR A 271 5.04 -3.07 -5.67
N ALA A 272 5.70 -2.01 -6.13
CA ALA A 272 5.06 -0.96 -6.91
C ALA A 272 4.40 -1.52 -8.19
N THR A 273 5.09 -2.39 -8.92
CA THR A 273 4.57 -3.02 -10.16
C THR A 273 3.33 -3.86 -9.91
N GLY A 274 3.33 -4.68 -8.87
CA GLY A 274 2.17 -5.53 -8.57
C GLY A 274 0.95 -4.72 -8.14
N PHE A 275 1.13 -3.67 -7.33
CA PHE A 275 0.05 -2.78 -6.93
C PHE A 275 -0.39 -1.85 -8.07
N PHE A 276 0.50 -1.47 -8.98
CA PHE A 276 0.16 -0.80 -10.23
C PHE A 276 -0.87 -1.61 -11.03
N GLY A 277 -0.59 -2.89 -11.29
CA GLY A 277 -1.52 -3.76 -12.01
C GLY A 277 -2.83 -4.00 -11.27
N LEU A 278 -2.75 -4.26 -9.96
CA LEU A 278 -3.92 -4.56 -9.13
C LEU A 278 -4.89 -3.37 -9.03
N PHE A 279 -4.39 -2.16 -8.79
CA PHE A 279 -5.24 -0.98 -8.66
C PHE A 279 -5.77 -0.46 -10.00
N SER A 280 -5.03 -0.67 -11.09
CA SER A 280 -5.54 -0.50 -12.45
C SER A 280 -6.76 -1.38 -12.69
N LEU A 281 -6.68 -2.65 -12.29
CA LEU A 281 -7.80 -3.57 -12.39
C LEU A 281 -8.98 -3.12 -11.53
N PHE A 282 -8.75 -2.73 -10.26
CA PHE A 282 -9.83 -2.25 -9.38
C PHE A 282 -10.57 -1.06 -9.99
N TYR A 283 -9.83 -0.12 -10.58
CA TYR A 283 -10.42 1.06 -11.22
C TYR A 283 -11.30 0.68 -12.41
N VAL A 284 -10.84 -0.21 -13.29
CA VAL A 284 -11.59 -0.67 -14.46
C VAL A 284 -12.75 -1.60 -14.06
N ASN A 285 -12.52 -2.47 -13.09
CA ASN A 285 -13.46 -3.53 -12.73
C ASN A 285 -14.82 -2.98 -12.26
N SER A 286 -14.82 -1.91 -11.46
CA SER A 286 -16.06 -1.26 -11.05
C SER A 286 -16.84 -0.70 -12.24
N GLN A 287 -16.15 -0.07 -13.18
CA GLN A 287 -16.75 0.51 -14.39
C GLN A 287 -17.24 -0.57 -15.35
N TYR A 288 -16.50 -1.67 -15.50
CA TYR A 288 -16.92 -2.79 -16.35
C TYR A 288 -18.16 -3.48 -15.79
N LEU A 289 -18.15 -3.87 -14.52
CA LEU A 289 -19.26 -4.61 -13.93
C LEU A 289 -20.54 -3.76 -13.85
N GLN A 290 -20.44 -2.50 -13.50
CA GLN A 290 -21.59 -1.63 -13.37
C GLN A 290 -21.98 -0.98 -14.70
N GLY A 291 -21.02 -0.41 -15.45
CA GLY A 291 -21.30 0.34 -16.67
C GLY A 291 -21.49 -0.52 -17.91
N VAL A 292 -20.77 -1.65 -18.05
CA VAL A 292 -20.84 -2.51 -19.24
C VAL A 292 -21.77 -3.70 -19.01
N LYS A 293 -21.65 -4.37 -17.84
CA LYS A 293 -22.49 -5.54 -17.50
C LYS A 293 -23.83 -5.17 -16.85
N GLY A 294 -24.02 -3.91 -16.44
CA GLY A 294 -25.25 -3.45 -15.81
C GLY A 294 -25.50 -4.01 -14.41
N TYR A 295 -24.46 -4.50 -13.72
CA TYR A 295 -24.61 -5.05 -12.38
C TYR A 295 -24.89 -3.95 -11.38
N GLY A 296 -25.83 -4.16 -10.48
CA GLY A 296 -26.00 -3.28 -9.32
C GLY A 296 -24.75 -3.28 -8.43
N ALA A 297 -24.54 -2.24 -7.64
CA ALA A 297 -23.34 -2.05 -6.81
C ALA A 297 -23.06 -3.26 -5.89
N ALA A 298 -24.12 -3.85 -5.29
CA ALA A 298 -23.99 -5.03 -4.43
C ALA A 298 -23.48 -6.26 -5.22
N LEU A 299 -24.09 -6.53 -6.40
CA LEU A 299 -23.69 -7.65 -7.25
C LEU A 299 -22.26 -7.44 -7.79
N ALA A 300 -21.89 -6.22 -8.18
CA ALA A 300 -20.55 -5.87 -8.61
C ALA A 300 -19.53 -6.11 -7.47
N GLY A 301 -19.88 -5.78 -6.23
CA GLY A 301 -19.07 -6.07 -5.05
C GLY A 301 -18.84 -7.57 -4.82
N VAL A 302 -19.89 -8.40 -5.01
CA VAL A 302 -19.77 -9.87 -4.93
C VAL A 302 -18.96 -10.42 -6.11
N ALA A 303 -19.13 -9.85 -7.30
CA ALA A 303 -18.39 -10.27 -8.50
C ALA A 303 -16.87 -10.00 -8.44
N ILE A 304 -16.37 -9.27 -7.45
CA ILE A 304 -14.93 -9.10 -7.17
C ILE A 304 -14.38 -10.25 -6.30
N THR A 305 -15.23 -11.08 -5.69
CA THR A 305 -14.81 -12.14 -4.76
C THR A 305 -13.73 -13.08 -5.33
N PRO A 306 -13.70 -13.49 -6.61
CA PRO A 306 -12.62 -14.31 -7.16
C PRO A 306 -11.22 -13.70 -6.95
N LEU A 307 -11.11 -12.37 -7.01
CA LEU A 307 -9.85 -11.67 -6.74
C LEU A 307 -9.40 -11.84 -5.28
N THR A 308 -10.32 -11.84 -4.33
CA THR A 308 -10.03 -12.02 -2.90
C THR A 308 -9.65 -13.46 -2.56
N VAL A 309 -10.27 -14.44 -3.21
CA VAL A 309 -10.05 -15.88 -2.95
C VAL A 309 -8.59 -16.27 -3.18
N GLY A 310 -8.02 -15.92 -4.32
CA GLY A 310 -6.62 -16.27 -4.61
C GLY A 310 -5.65 -15.53 -3.67
N MET A 311 -5.91 -14.26 -3.35
CA MET A 311 -5.10 -13.52 -2.38
C MET A 311 -5.12 -14.14 -0.98
N ALA A 312 -6.20 -14.83 -0.60
CA ALA A 312 -6.34 -15.49 0.70
C ALA A 312 -5.69 -16.90 0.73
N LEU A 313 -5.82 -17.65 -0.36
CA LEU A 313 -5.43 -19.07 -0.39
C LEU A 313 -3.99 -19.28 -0.90
N VAL A 314 -3.59 -18.58 -1.96
CA VAL A 314 -2.30 -18.81 -2.63
C VAL A 314 -1.08 -18.51 -1.77
N PRO A 315 -1.05 -17.54 -0.83
CA PRO A 315 0.10 -17.32 0.04
C PRO A 315 0.51 -18.54 0.86
N ARG A 316 -0.47 -19.38 1.25
CA ARG A 316 -0.19 -20.64 1.98
C ARG A 316 0.56 -21.66 1.10
N LEU A 317 0.23 -21.71 -0.18
CA LEU A 317 0.91 -22.55 -1.17
C LEU A 317 2.28 -21.98 -1.52
N ALA A 318 2.37 -20.66 -1.70
CA ALA A 318 3.61 -19.93 -1.99
C ALA A 318 4.69 -20.12 -0.92
N ALA A 319 4.30 -20.31 0.34
CA ALA A 319 5.22 -20.58 1.44
C ALA A 319 6.09 -21.81 1.21
N ARG A 320 5.64 -22.79 0.40
CA ARG A 320 6.43 -23.98 0.03
C ARG A 320 7.63 -23.65 -0.87
N TRP A 321 7.55 -22.54 -1.62
CA TRP A 321 8.60 -22.07 -2.53
C TRP A 321 9.37 -20.85 -1.99
N ALA A 322 9.25 -20.56 -0.69
CA ALA A 322 9.89 -19.41 -0.05
C ALA A 322 11.42 -19.44 -0.18
N SER A 323 12.03 -20.62 -0.40
CA SER A 323 13.47 -20.80 -0.68
C SER A 323 13.91 -20.25 -2.05
N HIS A 324 12.95 -20.05 -2.98
CA HIS A 324 13.21 -19.60 -4.35
C HIS A 324 12.48 -18.28 -4.65
N PRO A 325 12.86 -17.15 -4.02
CA PRO A 325 12.12 -15.91 -4.11
C PRO A 325 12.07 -15.32 -5.53
N ARG A 326 13.14 -15.48 -6.32
CA ARG A 326 13.23 -14.95 -7.69
C ARG A 326 12.15 -15.51 -8.62
N PRO A 327 11.96 -16.84 -8.79
CA PRO A 327 10.89 -17.39 -9.61
C PRO A 327 9.49 -17.11 -9.02
N VAL A 328 9.35 -17.07 -7.70
CA VAL A 328 8.07 -16.74 -7.04
C VAL A 328 7.64 -15.30 -7.37
N ILE A 329 8.54 -14.34 -7.28
CA ILE A 329 8.28 -12.94 -7.63
C ILE A 329 7.99 -12.82 -9.13
N GLY A 330 8.86 -13.37 -9.98
CA GLY A 330 8.71 -13.29 -11.43
C GLY A 330 7.43 -13.98 -11.92
N GLY A 331 7.15 -15.18 -11.45
CA GLY A 331 5.94 -15.93 -11.79
C GLY A 331 4.66 -15.22 -11.32
N GLY A 332 4.67 -14.68 -10.10
CA GLY A 332 3.52 -13.94 -9.57
C GLY A 332 3.23 -12.65 -10.35
N LEU A 333 4.24 -11.84 -10.63
CA LEU A 333 4.09 -10.61 -11.43
C LEU A 333 3.70 -10.94 -12.88
N ALA A 334 4.26 -12.00 -13.48
CA ALA A 334 3.89 -12.46 -14.81
C ALA A 334 2.41 -12.91 -14.87
N LEU A 335 1.92 -13.64 -13.86
CA LEU A 335 0.50 -14.03 -13.76
C LEU A 335 -0.41 -12.79 -13.66
N ILE A 336 -0.01 -11.74 -12.93
CA ILE A 336 -0.76 -10.47 -12.90
C ILE A 336 -0.82 -9.88 -14.31
N GLY A 337 0.31 -9.76 -15.01
CA GLY A 337 0.37 -9.21 -16.37
C GLY A 337 -0.46 -10.03 -17.38
N LEU A 338 -0.33 -11.35 -17.37
CA LEU A 338 -1.08 -12.24 -18.25
C LEU A 338 -2.59 -12.22 -17.95
N GLY A 339 -2.97 -12.20 -16.67
CA GLY A 339 -4.35 -12.06 -16.27
C GLY A 339 -4.98 -10.74 -16.71
N LEU A 340 -4.22 -9.63 -16.65
CA LEU A 340 -4.65 -8.32 -17.16
C LEU A 340 -4.80 -8.34 -18.70
N LEU A 341 -3.89 -9.01 -19.43
CA LEU A 341 -4.03 -9.23 -20.87
C LEU A 341 -5.29 -10.01 -21.19
N GLY A 342 -5.55 -11.09 -20.45
CA GLY A 342 -6.78 -11.87 -20.62
C GLY A 342 -8.04 -11.06 -20.29
N ALA A 343 -8.05 -10.33 -19.18
CA ALA A 343 -9.15 -9.44 -18.82
C ALA A 343 -9.38 -8.31 -19.83
N SER A 344 -8.33 -7.89 -20.58
CA SER A 344 -8.45 -6.88 -21.64
C SER A 344 -9.27 -7.30 -22.86
N THR A 345 -9.55 -8.59 -23.00
CA THR A 345 -10.38 -9.13 -24.10
C THR A 345 -11.86 -9.16 -23.74
N ALA A 346 -12.21 -8.83 -22.49
CA ALA A 346 -13.60 -8.85 -22.04
C ALA A 346 -14.41 -7.71 -22.65
N ASP A 347 -15.59 -8.05 -23.16
CA ASP A 347 -16.55 -7.15 -23.80
C ASP A 347 -17.97 -7.32 -23.19
N THR A 348 -18.97 -6.73 -23.84
CA THR A 348 -20.38 -6.85 -23.44
C THR A 348 -20.90 -8.29 -23.52
N GLY A 349 -20.43 -9.08 -24.49
CA GLY A 349 -20.84 -10.48 -24.73
C GLY A 349 -20.10 -11.50 -23.85
N THR A 350 -18.96 -11.13 -23.26
CA THR A 350 -18.11 -12.06 -22.49
C THR A 350 -18.85 -12.61 -21.28
N PRO A 351 -19.03 -13.94 -21.13
CA PRO A 351 -19.63 -14.53 -19.93
C PRO A 351 -18.84 -14.13 -18.67
N TYR A 352 -19.54 -13.85 -17.57
CA TYR A 352 -18.89 -13.49 -16.30
C TYR A 352 -17.88 -14.57 -15.85
N ALA A 353 -18.16 -15.85 -16.08
CA ALA A 353 -17.26 -16.94 -15.71
C ALA A 353 -15.87 -16.82 -16.34
N VAL A 354 -15.78 -16.38 -17.61
CA VAL A 354 -14.51 -16.15 -18.31
C VAL A 354 -13.76 -14.98 -17.66
N TYR A 355 -14.46 -13.90 -17.37
CA TYR A 355 -13.88 -12.75 -16.68
C TYR A 355 -13.40 -13.12 -15.27
N ALA A 356 -14.20 -13.89 -14.52
CA ALA A 356 -13.84 -14.40 -13.20
C ALA A 356 -12.58 -15.29 -13.21
N CYS A 357 -12.37 -16.09 -14.27
CA CYS A 357 -11.13 -16.85 -14.44
C CYS A 357 -9.90 -15.92 -14.51
N TRP A 358 -9.99 -14.80 -15.23
CA TRP A 358 -8.89 -13.84 -15.29
C TRP A 358 -8.68 -13.15 -13.94
N LEU A 359 -9.75 -12.84 -13.20
CA LEU A 359 -9.63 -12.33 -11.82
C LEU A 359 -8.91 -13.33 -10.92
N LEU A 360 -9.17 -14.63 -11.04
CA LEU A 360 -8.48 -15.70 -10.29
C LEU A 360 -6.99 -15.77 -10.67
N VAL A 361 -6.64 -15.64 -11.96
CA VAL A 361 -5.24 -15.62 -12.41
C VAL A 361 -4.48 -14.45 -11.81
N ILE A 362 -5.06 -13.23 -11.86
CA ILE A 362 -4.46 -12.03 -11.26
C ILE A 362 -4.32 -12.20 -9.74
N SER A 363 -5.34 -12.73 -9.11
CA SER A 363 -5.38 -12.99 -7.68
C SER A 363 -4.33 -14.01 -7.24
N ALA A 364 -4.17 -15.08 -8.00
CA ALA A 364 -3.14 -16.09 -7.77
C ALA A 364 -1.74 -15.47 -7.90
N GLY A 365 -1.51 -14.66 -8.92
CA GLY A 365 -0.26 -13.92 -9.11
C GLY A 365 0.05 -13.01 -7.92
N THR A 366 -0.93 -12.23 -7.47
CA THR A 366 -0.81 -11.34 -6.31
C THR A 366 -0.51 -12.11 -5.04
N GLY A 367 -1.28 -13.18 -4.76
CA GLY A 367 -1.07 -14.04 -3.59
C GLY A 367 0.29 -14.73 -3.59
N LEU A 368 0.85 -15.04 -4.77
CA LEU A 368 2.15 -15.67 -4.92
C LEU A 368 3.29 -14.67 -4.62
N CYS A 369 3.30 -13.48 -5.21
CA CYS A 369 4.46 -12.58 -5.14
C CYS A 369 4.42 -11.60 -3.96
N MET A 370 3.26 -11.09 -3.52
CA MET A 370 3.20 -10.01 -2.55
C MET A 370 3.81 -10.33 -1.18
N PRO A 371 3.59 -11.52 -0.57
CA PRO A 371 4.24 -11.85 0.70
C PRO A 371 5.76 -11.88 0.57
N THR A 372 6.28 -12.42 -0.54
CA THR A 372 7.71 -12.53 -0.80
C THR A 372 8.34 -11.15 -1.05
N LEU A 373 7.66 -10.26 -1.76
CA LEU A 373 8.07 -8.88 -1.99
C LEU A 373 8.09 -8.08 -0.68
N THR A 374 7.02 -8.14 0.11
CA THR A 374 6.94 -7.45 1.40
C THR A 374 8.04 -7.93 2.35
N PHE A 375 8.25 -9.24 2.45
CA PHE A 375 9.33 -9.81 3.24
C PHE A 375 10.70 -9.36 2.71
N GLY A 376 10.87 -9.31 1.39
CA GLY A 376 12.11 -8.90 0.72
C GLY A 376 12.50 -7.46 1.04
N VAL A 377 11.54 -6.53 1.05
CA VAL A 377 11.79 -5.12 1.42
C VAL A 377 12.24 -5.02 2.87
N VAL A 378 11.49 -5.64 3.81
CA VAL A 378 11.80 -5.56 5.25
C VAL A 378 13.12 -6.26 5.58
N SER A 379 13.38 -7.43 4.98
CA SER A 379 14.60 -8.23 5.24
C SER A 379 15.86 -7.71 4.54
N ALA A 380 15.72 -6.79 3.60
CA ALA A 380 16.87 -6.13 2.95
C ALA A 380 17.54 -5.09 3.85
N LEU A 381 16.88 -4.69 4.94
CA LEU A 381 17.34 -3.72 5.92
C LEU A 381 17.73 -4.42 7.24
N PRO A 382 18.60 -3.79 8.04
CA PRO A 382 18.92 -4.28 9.39
C PRO A 382 17.68 -4.36 10.29
N PRO A 383 17.62 -5.30 11.25
CA PRO A 383 16.44 -5.48 12.10
C PRO A 383 15.97 -4.25 12.88
N HIS A 384 16.90 -3.35 13.23
CA HIS A 384 16.58 -2.09 13.91
C HIS A 384 15.89 -1.06 13.00
N GLN A 385 15.96 -1.23 11.66
CA GLN A 385 15.31 -0.39 10.64
C GLN A 385 14.04 -1.05 10.06
N ALA A 386 13.43 -1.99 10.75
CA ALA A 386 12.21 -2.68 10.27
C ALA A 386 11.04 -1.71 10.02
N GLY A 387 10.93 -0.64 10.81
CA GLY A 387 9.94 0.42 10.59
C GLY A 387 10.16 1.17 9.27
N LEU A 388 11.41 1.52 8.95
CA LEU A 388 11.78 2.09 7.66
C LEU A 388 11.43 1.13 6.52
N GLY A 389 11.77 -0.15 6.63
CA GLY A 389 11.45 -1.16 5.61
C GLY A 389 9.95 -1.28 5.37
N SER A 390 9.15 -1.27 6.45
CA SER A 390 7.68 -1.25 6.36
C SER A 390 7.18 0.03 5.66
N GLY A 391 7.70 1.20 6.02
CA GLY A 391 7.38 2.48 5.41
C GLY A 391 7.69 2.49 3.91
N LEU A 392 8.91 2.08 3.52
CA LEU A 392 9.32 1.99 2.11
C LEU A 392 8.44 1.05 1.30
N GLY A 393 8.14 -0.14 1.84
CA GLY A 393 7.28 -1.12 1.18
C GLY A 393 5.86 -0.58 0.98
N THR A 394 5.31 0.11 1.97
CA THR A 394 3.97 0.68 1.87
C THR A 394 3.96 1.91 0.95
N SER A 395 4.97 2.78 0.99
CA SER A 395 5.09 3.89 0.03
C SER A 395 5.20 3.40 -1.41
N ALA A 396 5.98 2.36 -1.67
CA ALA A 396 6.08 1.73 -3.00
C ALA A 396 4.71 1.19 -3.46
N ARG A 397 3.95 0.59 -2.55
CA ARG A 397 2.59 0.12 -2.81
C ARG A 397 1.68 1.27 -3.23
N GLU A 398 1.63 2.36 -2.46
CA GLU A 398 0.75 3.49 -2.71
C GLU A 398 1.12 4.24 -4.00
N ILE A 399 2.42 4.44 -4.25
CA ILE A 399 2.91 5.03 -5.50
C ILE A 399 2.52 4.16 -6.69
N GLY A 400 2.71 2.84 -6.58
CA GLY A 400 2.31 1.90 -7.62
C GLY A 400 0.80 1.95 -7.88
N ALA A 401 -0.01 1.94 -6.81
CA ALA A 401 -1.46 2.03 -6.89
C ALA A 401 -1.93 3.32 -7.57
N ALA A 402 -1.40 4.48 -7.13
CA ALA A 402 -1.73 5.78 -7.70
C ALA A 402 -1.36 5.87 -9.20
N LEU A 403 -0.15 5.41 -9.57
CA LEU A 403 0.29 5.33 -10.97
C LEU A 403 -0.64 4.43 -11.80
N GLY A 404 -1.06 3.29 -11.24
CA GLY A 404 -1.96 2.36 -11.92
C GLY A 404 -3.29 3.00 -12.27
N VAL A 405 -3.93 3.65 -11.31
CA VAL A 405 -5.19 4.38 -11.50
C VAL A 405 -5.01 5.54 -12.48
N ALA A 406 -3.94 6.34 -12.34
CA ALA A 406 -3.68 7.50 -13.18
C ALA A 406 -3.43 7.12 -14.65
N VAL A 407 -2.58 6.12 -14.92
CA VAL A 407 -2.32 5.62 -16.27
C VAL A 407 -3.58 5.04 -16.89
N THR A 408 -4.31 4.23 -16.14
CA THR A 408 -5.58 3.64 -16.60
C THR A 408 -6.62 4.71 -16.90
N GLY A 409 -6.77 5.70 -16.02
CA GLY A 409 -7.69 6.82 -16.22
C GLY A 409 -7.33 7.67 -17.44
N THR A 410 -6.03 7.90 -17.68
CA THR A 410 -5.54 8.63 -18.86
C THR A 410 -5.87 7.89 -20.17
N VAL A 411 -5.63 6.58 -20.22
CA VAL A 411 -5.93 5.77 -21.42
C VAL A 411 -7.43 5.68 -21.67
N LEU A 412 -8.24 5.54 -20.61
CA LEU A 412 -9.71 5.55 -20.72
C LEU A 412 -10.23 6.90 -21.23
N ALA A 413 -9.66 8.02 -20.78
CA ALA A 413 -10.06 9.34 -21.22
C ALA A 413 -9.74 9.60 -22.71
N ALA A 414 -8.69 8.96 -23.23
CA ALA A 414 -8.32 9.03 -24.64
C ALA A 414 -9.21 8.19 -25.57
N HIS A 415 -9.99 7.25 -25.03
CA HIS A 415 -10.85 6.36 -25.80
C HIS A 415 -12.31 6.53 -25.34
N PRO A 416 -13.12 7.36 -25.99
CA PRO A 416 -14.50 7.61 -25.58
C PRO A 416 -15.35 6.34 -25.67
N GLY A 417 -16.01 6.02 -24.55
CA GLY A 417 -16.87 4.84 -24.37
C GLY A 417 -16.16 3.70 -23.60
N LEU A 418 -16.77 3.30 -22.48
CA LEU A 418 -16.22 2.26 -21.58
C LEU A 418 -15.85 0.95 -22.29
N PRO A 419 -16.70 0.36 -23.19
CA PRO A 419 -16.35 -0.87 -23.87
C PRO A 419 -15.12 -0.77 -24.75
N HIS A 420 -14.88 0.40 -25.38
CA HIS A 420 -13.75 0.62 -26.31
C HIS A 420 -12.44 1.02 -25.58
N GLY A 421 -12.54 1.67 -24.42
CA GLY A 421 -11.36 2.14 -23.67
C GLY A 421 -10.76 1.11 -22.73
N MET A 422 -11.56 0.15 -22.22
CA MET A 422 -11.11 -0.83 -21.24
C MET A 422 -10.02 -1.76 -21.76
N GLY A 423 -10.20 -2.31 -22.96
CA GLY A 423 -9.22 -3.21 -23.59
C GLY A 423 -7.85 -2.56 -23.73
N PRO A 424 -7.72 -1.39 -24.42
CA PRO A 424 -6.47 -0.65 -24.53
C PRO A 424 -5.84 -0.31 -23.18
N ALA A 425 -6.64 0.12 -22.19
CA ALA A 425 -6.14 0.48 -20.88
C ALA A 425 -5.50 -0.73 -20.16
N LEU A 426 -6.20 -1.86 -20.09
CA LEU A 426 -5.67 -3.08 -19.46
C LEU A 426 -4.49 -3.67 -20.22
N ARG A 427 -4.45 -3.58 -21.57
CA ARG A 427 -3.28 -3.99 -22.37
C ARG A 427 -2.07 -3.15 -22.05
N THR A 428 -2.21 -1.84 -22.01
CA THR A 428 -1.11 -0.92 -21.65
C THR A 428 -0.55 -1.26 -20.28
N VAL A 429 -1.43 -1.41 -19.28
CA VAL A 429 -1.03 -1.78 -17.92
C VAL A 429 -0.33 -3.15 -17.89
N ALA A 430 -0.87 -4.14 -18.58
CA ALA A 430 -0.31 -5.48 -18.65
C ALA A 430 1.11 -5.48 -19.24
N LEU A 431 1.32 -4.76 -20.34
CA LEU A 431 2.64 -4.63 -20.98
C LEU A 431 3.65 -3.96 -20.05
N VAL A 432 3.24 -2.90 -19.34
CA VAL A 432 4.10 -2.26 -18.33
C VAL A 432 4.45 -3.22 -17.20
N VAL A 433 3.47 -3.98 -16.68
CA VAL A 433 3.71 -4.99 -15.63
C VAL A 433 4.67 -6.07 -16.12
N LEU A 434 4.51 -6.60 -17.32
CA LEU A 434 5.38 -7.63 -17.89
C LEU A 434 6.80 -7.10 -18.13
N ALA A 435 6.95 -5.90 -18.67
CA ALA A 435 8.24 -5.25 -18.86
C ALA A 435 8.96 -5.00 -17.52
N ALA A 436 8.24 -4.45 -16.53
CA ALA A 436 8.77 -4.24 -15.19
C ALA A 436 9.13 -5.56 -14.50
N THR A 437 8.37 -6.65 -14.74
CA THR A 437 8.70 -7.99 -14.23
C THR A 437 10.07 -8.45 -14.69
N ALA A 438 10.41 -8.25 -15.95
CA ALA A 438 11.73 -8.59 -16.47
C ALA A 438 12.84 -7.82 -15.75
N VAL A 439 12.65 -6.51 -15.51
CA VAL A 439 13.60 -5.66 -14.76
C VAL A 439 13.74 -6.13 -13.31
N VAL A 440 12.63 -6.44 -12.64
CA VAL A 440 12.62 -6.94 -11.25
C VAL A 440 13.37 -8.24 -11.13
N VAL A 441 13.10 -9.21 -12.01
CA VAL A 441 13.73 -10.53 -12.00
C VAL A 441 15.21 -10.43 -12.33
N ALA A 442 15.62 -9.59 -13.28
CA ALA A 442 17.00 -9.34 -13.62
C ALA A 442 17.77 -8.63 -12.48
N GLY A 443 17.11 -7.67 -11.82
CA GLY A 443 17.67 -6.90 -10.72
C GLY A 443 17.74 -7.66 -9.38
N TYR A 444 16.97 -8.73 -9.22
CA TYR A 444 16.96 -9.49 -7.97
C TYR A 444 18.28 -10.25 -7.77
N GLY A 445 19.09 -9.79 -6.81
CA GLY A 445 20.38 -10.39 -6.49
C GLY A 445 20.23 -11.72 -5.74
N ASP A 446 20.86 -12.77 -6.26
CA ASP A 446 20.89 -14.08 -5.63
C ASP A 446 21.87 -14.07 -4.44
N ARG A 447 21.34 -13.98 -3.20
CA ARG A 447 22.16 -14.05 -1.98
C ARG A 447 23.00 -15.35 -1.89
N ALA A 448 22.60 -16.41 -2.57
CA ALA A 448 23.31 -17.66 -2.64
C ALA A 448 24.66 -17.52 -3.39
N ARG A 449 24.72 -16.69 -4.44
CA ARG A 449 25.97 -16.42 -5.18
C ARG A 449 26.97 -15.59 -4.37
N THR A 450 26.48 -14.60 -3.62
CA THR A 450 27.34 -13.74 -2.78
C THR A 450 27.88 -14.49 -1.56
N ARG A 451 27.10 -15.39 -0.94
CA ARG A 451 27.61 -16.25 0.14
C ARG A 451 28.61 -17.31 -0.35
N ARG A 452 28.42 -17.87 -1.54
CA ARG A 452 29.40 -18.79 -2.15
C ARG A 452 30.68 -18.08 -2.57
N ALA A 453 30.62 -16.86 -3.07
CA ALA A 453 31.78 -16.04 -3.37
C ALA A 453 32.57 -15.67 -2.10
N ALA A 454 31.86 -15.29 -1.01
CA ALA A 454 32.50 -15.01 0.28
C ALA A 454 33.09 -16.24 0.95
N ALA A 455 32.41 -17.39 0.88
CA ALA A 455 32.95 -18.66 1.40
C ALA A 455 34.09 -19.26 0.54
N GLY A 456 34.16 -18.86 -0.73
CA GLY A 456 35.28 -19.27 -1.63
C GLY A 456 36.56 -18.49 -1.38
N THR A 457 36.47 -17.29 -0.81
CA THR A 457 37.67 -16.47 -0.47
C THR A 457 38.24 -16.78 0.92
N GLU A 458 37.55 -17.52 1.78
CA GLU A 458 38.05 -17.94 3.10
C GLU A 458 38.82 -19.26 3.10
N ARG A 459 39.04 -19.93 1.96
CA ARG A 459 39.97 -21.06 1.88
C ARG A 459 41.40 -20.55 1.80
N VAL A 460 41.93 -20.07 2.91
CA VAL A 460 43.37 -19.93 3.11
C VAL A 460 43.98 -21.33 3.20
N PRO A 461 45.01 -21.65 2.42
CA PRO A 461 45.65 -22.94 2.52
C PRO A 461 46.33 -23.09 3.88
N ALA A 462 46.01 -24.17 4.57
CA ALA A 462 46.73 -24.59 5.76
C ALA A 462 48.22 -24.69 5.45
N ARG A 463 49.06 -23.84 6.02
CA ARG A 463 50.49 -23.96 6.00
C ARG A 463 50.89 -25.29 6.64
N ALA A 464 51.37 -26.20 5.82
CA ALA A 464 52.09 -27.37 6.28
C ALA A 464 53.30 -26.92 7.10
N GLY A 465 53.25 -27.14 8.38
CA GLY A 465 54.41 -27.09 9.25
C GLY A 465 55.16 -28.43 9.18
N ARG A 466 56.41 -28.38 8.91
CA ARG A 466 57.42 -29.44 9.15
C ARG A 466 58.63 -28.81 9.86
N PRO A 467 59.45 -29.69 10.42
CA PRO A 467 59.25 -30.61 11.57
C PRO A 467 59.82 -29.99 12.84
#